data_3293473a6d79b7d4ad12b90f2f8879d7
#
_entry.id   3293473a6d79b7d4ad12b90f2f8879d7
#
_cell.length_a   1.000
_cell.length_b   1.000
_cell.length_c   1.000
_cell.angle_alpha   90.00
_cell.angle_beta   90.00
_cell.angle_gamma   90.00
#
_symmetry.space_group_name_H-M   'P 1'
#
loop_
_entity.id
_entity.type
_entity.pdbx_description
1 polymer ?
#
loop_
_entity_poly.entity_id
_entity_poly.type
_entity_poly.pdbx_seq_one_letter_code
_entity_poly.pdbx_strand_id
1 'polypeptide(L)'
;MYLVVPLLLALALFMPWTGPADPGNRMAAANSADGLAQQALIYHQAAVAYVRANPGTSGTVTPAGLPAGWTTAAIASCANAKIVVTYVSVPTTISKPAVAAAMGRLWGGFPVVGQSMTSTLTNPYTGLALPFPCVVPDYAPVIYNQAGG
;
A
#
# COMPACT_ATOMS: atom_id res chain seq x y z
N MET A 1 49.48 -24.29 20.63
CA MET A 1 48.04 -24.53 20.50
C MET A 1 47.17 -23.72 21.47
N TYR A 2 47.72 -22.88 22.34
CA TYR A 2 46.98 -22.11 23.35
C TYR A 2 46.66 -20.66 22.98
N LEU A 3 47.15 -20.15 21.85
CA LEU A 3 46.93 -18.76 21.41
C LEU A 3 45.67 -18.57 20.51
N VAL A 4 45.12 -19.66 20.00
CA VAL A 4 43.96 -19.60 19.06
C VAL A 4 42.64 -19.29 19.81
N VAL A 5 42.51 -19.78 21.04
CA VAL A 5 41.27 -19.57 21.84
C VAL A 5 41.07 -18.11 22.24
N PRO A 6 42.05 -17.37 22.76
CA PRO A 6 41.89 -15.96 23.08
C PRO A 6 41.69 -15.09 21.83
N LEU A 7 42.28 -15.47 20.69
CA LEU A 7 42.06 -14.75 19.41
C LEU A 7 40.63 -14.89 18.90
N LEU A 8 40.05 -16.09 18.98
CA LEU A 8 38.66 -16.31 18.61
C LEU A 8 37.68 -15.59 19.53
N LEU A 9 38.00 -15.54 20.84
CA LEU A 9 37.19 -14.82 21.81
C LEU A 9 37.24 -13.31 21.59
N ALA A 10 38.44 -12.75 21.25
CA ALA A 10 38.57 -11.35 20.87
C ALA A 10 37.82 -11.02 19.60
N LEU A 11 37.85 -11.89 18.54
CA LEU A 11 37.11 -11.69 17.31
C LEU A 11 35.60 -11.71 17.55
N ALA A 12 35.10 -12.54 18.46
CA ALA A 12 33.68 -12.59 18.81
C ALA A 12 33.23 -11.32 19.55
N LEU A 13 34.11 -10.66 20.31
CA LEU A 13 33.81 -9.39 21.00
C LEU A 13 33.86 -8.16 20.05
N PHE A 14 34.63 -8.25 18.95
CA PHE A 14 34.74 -7.18 17.96
C PHE A 14 33.81 -7.34 16.76
N MET A 15 33.09 -8.46 16.60
CA MET A 15 32.01 -8.50 15.68
C MET A 15 30.94 -7.51 16.14
N PRO A 16 30.66 -6.42 15.36
CA PRO A 16 29.52 -5.59 15.65
C PRO A 16 28.31 -6.53 15.60
N TRP A 17 27.69 -6.72 16.76
CA TRP A 17 26.44 -7.43 16.86
C TRP A 17 25.40 -6.60 16.12
N THR A 18 25.41 -6.71 14.80
CA THR A 18 24.26 -6.34 13.97
C THR A 18 23.18 -7.35 14.34
N GLY A 19 22.61 -7.16 15.53
CA GLY A 19 21.48 -7.92 15.99
C GLY A 19 20.45 -7.93 14.86
N PRO A 20 19.79 -9.05 14.57
CA PRO A 20 18.70 -9.08 13.61
C PRO A 20 17.75 -7.97 14.02
N ALA A 21 17.47 -7.04 13.08
CA ALA A 21 16.56 -5.94 13.33
C ALA A 21 15.33 -6.50 14.02
N ASP A 22 15.06 -5.99 15.21
CA ASP A 22 14.12 -6.52 16.21
C ASP A 22 12.90 -7.15 15.53
N PRO A 23 12.66 -8.46 15.66
CA PRO A 23 11.53 -9.11 15.01
C PRO A 23 10.19 -8.49 15.43
N GLY A 24 10.11 -7.91 16.62
CA GLY A 24 8.95 -7.18 17.10
C GLY A 24 8.66 -5.93 16.25
N ASN A 25 9.67 -5.15 15.88
CA ASN A 25 9.50 -3.98 15.01
C ASN A 25 9.09 -4.36 13.58
N ARG A 26 9.60 -5.48 13.06
CA ARG A 26 9.18 -5.98 11.74
C ARG A 26 7.74 -6.45 11.73
N MET A 27 7.30 -7.14 12.78
CA MET A 27 5.91 -7.58 12.95
C MET A 27 4.97 -6.39 13.14
N ALA A 28 5.34 -5.40 13.94
CA ALA A 28 4.55 -4.19 14.13
C ALA A 28 4.40 -3.39 12.82
N ALA A 29 5.48 -3.24 12.05
CA ALA A 29 5.45 -2.56 10.75
C ALA A 29 4.62 -3.33 9.72
N ALA A 30 4.72 -4.65 9.68
CA ALA A 30 3.90 -5.48 8.80
C ALA A 30 2.41 -5.41 9.18
N ASN A 31 2.09 -5.47 10.45
CA ASN A 31 0.71 -5.34 10.94
C ASN A 31 0.12 -3.95 10.61
N SER A 32 0.94 -2.88 10.68
CA SER A 32 0.53 -1.54 10.28
C SER A 32 0.31 -1.43 8.76
N ALA A 33 1.12 -2.10 7.95
CA ALA A 33 0.96 -2.14 6.50
C ALA A 33 -0.30 -2.94 6.10
N ASP A 34 -0.55 -4.07 6.73
CA ASP A 34 -1.76 -4.87 6.53
C ASP A 34 -3.02 -4.12 6.99
N GLY A 35 -2.95 -3.41 8.11
CA GLY A 35 -4.04 -2.57 8.60
C GLY A 35 -4.40 -1.44 7.63
N LEU A 36 -3.39 -0.73 7.10
CA LEU A 36 -3.60 0.30 6.07
C LEU A 36 -4.15 -0.29 4.77
N ALA A 37 -3.65 -1.46 4.37
CA ALA A 37 -4.13 -2.15 3.18
C ALA A 37 -5.61 -2.54 3.32
N GLN A 38 -6.04 -3.09 4.46
CA GLN A 38 -7.44 -3.41 4.73
C GLN A 38 -8.32 -2.16 4.70
N GLN A 39 -7.88 -1.07 5.33
CA GLN A 39 -8.61 0.20 5.30
C GLN A 39 -8.76 0.72 3.87
N ALA A 40 -7.68 0.70 3.08
CA ALA A 40 -7.73 1.13 1.68
C ALA A 40 -8.70 0.28 0.85
N LEU A 41 -8.76 -1.02 1.11
CA LEU A 41 -9.68 -1.93 0.43
C LEU A 41 -11.15 -1.60 0.72
N ILE A 42 -11.50 -1.42 2.00
CA ILE A 42 -12.87 -1.09 2.40
C ILE A 42 -13.26 0.28 1.84
N TYR A 43 -12.33 1.27 1.91
CA TYR A 43 -12.55 2.58 1.32
C TYR A 43 -12.77 2.50 -0.20
N HIS A 44 -11.97 1.70 -0.89
CA HIS A 44 -12.09 1.49 -2.33
C HIS A 44 -13.44 0.87 -2.71
N GLN A 45 -13.89 -0.16 -1.97
CA GLN A 45 -15.20 -0.78 -2.19
C GLN A 45 -16.34 0.23 -2.03
N ALA A 46 -16.28 1.07 -1.00
CA ALA A 46 -17.25 2.14 -0.79
C ALA A 46 -17.20 3.19 -1.91
N ALA A 47 -16.01 3.55 -2.41
CA ALA A 47 -15.84 4.47 -3.53
C ALA A 47 -16.42 3.88 -4.83
N VAL A 48 -16.17 2.61 -5.11
CA VAL A 48 -16.74 1.90 -6.27
C VAL A 48 -18.27 1.85 -6.18
N ALA A 49 -18.82 1.51 -5.01
CA ALA A 49 -20.25 1.50 -4.79
C ALA A 49 -20.87 2.88 -5.02
N TYR A 50 -20.23 3.95 -4.53
CA TYR A 50 -20.65 5.32 -4.75
C TYR A 50 -20.68 5.68 -6.24
N VAL A 51 -19.62 5.36 -6.98
CA VAL A 51 -19.53 5.67 -8.44
C VAL A 51 -20.58 4.87 -9.24
N ARG A 52 -20.85 3.62 -8.85
CA ARG A 52 -21.91 2.83 -9.48
C ARG A 52 -23.31 3.42 -9.26
N ALA A 53 -23.55 3.94 -8.05
CA ALA A 53 -24.81 4.60 -7.71
C ALA A 53 -24.95 5.99 -8.35
N ASN A 54 -23.83 6.62 -8.72
CA ASN A 54 -23.77 7.97 -9.29
C ASN A 54 -22.98 7.94 -10.62
N PRO A 55 -23.55 7.38 -11.70
CA PRO A 55 -22.87 7.32 -12.99
C PRO A 55 -22.57 8.73 -13.51
N GLY A 56 -21.35 8.93 -14.00
CA GLY A 56 -20.85 10.25 -14.42
C GLY A 56 -20.02 10.98 -13.37
N THR A 57 -19.86 10.42 -12.18
CA THR A 57 -18.95 10.96 -11.16
C THR A 57 -17.54 11.13 -11.73
N SER A 58 -16.97 12.33 -11.58
CA SER A 58 -15.62 12.68 -12.00
C SER A 58 -14.92 13.52 -10.93
N GLY A 59 -13.62 13.32 -10.75
CA GLY A 59 -12.80 13.99 -9.73
C GLY A 59 -12.70 13.23 -8.43
N THR A 60 -12.49 13.95 -7.33
CA THR A 60 -12.34 13.36 -5.99
C THR A 60 -13.64 12.69 -5.54
N VAL A 61 -13.53 11.47 -5.06
CA VAL A 61 -14.65 10.70 -4.52
C VAL A 61 -14.50 10.59 -3.01
N THR A 62 -15.51 11.07 -2.29
CA THR A 62 -15.63 10.88 -0.83
C THR A 62 -16.79 9.92 -0.59
N PRO A 63 -16.54 8.63 -0.35
CA PRO A 63 -17.60 7.68 -0.15
C PRO A 63 -18.34 7.95 1.16
N ALA A 64 -19.66 7.84 1.12
CA ALA A 64 -20.51 7.87 2.30
C ALA A 64 -20.59 6.47 2.93
N GLY A 65 -20.90 6.41 4.23
CA GLY A 65 -21.17 5.13 4.91
C GLY A 65 -19.92 4.40 5.42
N LEU A 66 -18.79 5.09 5.55
CA LEU A 66 -17.62 4.53 6.22
C LEU A 66 -17.92 4.36 7.72
N PRO A 67 -17.32 3.34 8.39
CA PRO A 67 -17.50 3.13 9.81
C PRO A 67 -17.14 4.37 10.65
N ALA A 68 -17.89 4.63 11.71
CA ALA A 68 -17.61 5.74 12.61
C ALA A 68 -16.19 5.60 13.22
N GLY A 69 -15.45 6.72 13.25
CA GLY A 69 -14.07 6.75 13.77
C GLY A 69 -12.99 6.41 12.74
N TRP A 70 -13.36 6.15 11.50
CA TRP A 70 -12.38 5.97 10.42
C TRP A 70 -11.69 7.28 10.07
N THR A 71 -10.39 7.31 10.26
CA THR A 71 -9.56 8.43 9.81
C THR A 71 -9.17 8.19 8.35
N THR A 72 -9.86 8.86 7.44
CA THR A 72 -9.57 8.79 6.00
C THR A 72 -8.39 9.67 5.57
N ALA A 73 -7.74 10.35 6.52
CA ALA A 73 -6.68 11.32 6.23
C ALA A 73 -5.52 10.78 5.37
N ALA A 74 -5.30 9.46 5.42
CA ALA A 74 -4.26 8.80 4.64
C ALA A 74 -4.76 8.15 3.35
N ILE A 75 -6.06 8.10 3.09
CA ILE A 75 -6.66 7.38 1.96
C ILE A 75 -7.53 8.34 1.16
N ALA A 76 -7.31 8.39 -0.14
CA ALA A 76 -8.11 9.19 -1.05
C ALA A 76 -8.50 8.39 -2.28
N SER A 77 -9.63 8.75 -2.88
CA SER A 77 -10.10 8.17 -4.13
C SER A 77 -10.46 9.24 -5.14
N CYS A 78 -10.27 8.91 -6.40
CA CYS A 78 -10.78 9.68 -7.52
C CYS A 78 -11.40 8.76 -8.57
N ALA A 79 -12.28 9.32 -9.37
CA ALA A 79 -12.96 8.60 -10.43
C ALA A 79 -13.06 9.43 -11.71
N ASN A 80 -13.26 8.73 -12.82
CA ASN A 80 -13.69 9.29 -14.09
C ASN A 80 -14.69 8.31 -14.71
N ALA A 81 -15.98 8.60 -14.54
CA ALA A 81 -17.13 7.86 -15.05
C ALA A 81 -17.11 6.33 -14.78
N LYS A 82 -16.06 5.63 -15.22
CA LYS A 82 -15.94 4.16 -15.14
C LYS A 82 -14.73 3.66 -14.39
N ILE A 83 -13.78 4.55 -14.08
CA ILE A 83 -12.52 4.18 -13.44
C ILE A 83 -12.52 4.75 -12.03
N VAL A 84 -12.23 3.92 -11.05
CA VAL A 84 -12.03 4.34 -9.67
C VAL A 84 -10.61 4.00 -9.26
N VAL A 85 -9.90 5.00 -8.79
CA VAL A 85 -8.53 4.87 -8.27
C VAL A 85 -8.54 5.27 -6.80
N THR A 86 -8.03 4.42 -5.95
CA THR A 86 -7.81 4.70 -4.53
C THR A 86 -6.33 4.62 -4.23
N TYR A 87 -5.81 5.61 -3.57
CA TYR A 87 -4.39 5.66 -3.20
C TYR A 87 -4.20 5.96 -1.72
N VAL A 88 -3.06 5.55 -1.19
CA VAL A 88 -2.71 5.70 0.22
C VAL A 88 -1.50 6.62 0.36
N SER A 89 -1.68 7.68 1.14
CA SER A 89 -0.58 8.53 1.61
C SER A 89 0.07 7.87 2.82
N VAL A 90 1.06 7.02 2.56
CA VAL A 90 1.71 6.21 3.61
C VAL A 90 2.58 7.10 4.49
N PRO A 91 2.43 7.06 5.83
CA PRO A 91 3.34 7.73 6.75
C PRO A 91 4.79 7.27 6.55
N THR A 92 5.75 8.16 6.82
CA THR A 92 7.19 7.88 6.64
C THR A 92 7.70 6.70 7.46
N THR A 93 6.99 6.32 8.52
CA THR A 93 7.31 5.19 9.38
C THR A 93 6.95 3.83 8.78
N ILE A 94 6.15 3.82 7.70
CA ILE A 94 5.69 2.59 7.04
C ILE A 94 6.25 2.55 5.62
N SER A 95 6.63 1.37 5.17
CA SER A 95 7.15 1.17 3.81
C SER A 95 6.01 1.16 2.78
N LYS A 96 6.04 2.06 1.80
CA LYS A 96 5.07 2.10 0.70
C LYS A 96 5.01 0.77 -0.07
N PRO A 97 6.15 0.13 -0.44
CA PRO A 97 6.13 -1.19 -1.06
C PRO A 97 5.47 -2.26 -0.19
N ALA A 98 5.63 -2.21 1.14
CA ALA A 98 5.00 -3.16 2.05
C ALA A 98 3.47 -3.03 2.03
N VAL A 99 2.94 -1.80 1.99
CA VAL A 99 1.49 -1.56 1.87
C VAL A 99 0.96 -2.06 0.53
N ALA A 100 1.65 -1.77 -0.58
CA ALA A 100 1.27 -2.26 -1.91
C ALA A 100 1.27 -3.80 -1.98
N ALA A 101 2.29 -4.45 -1.40
CA ALA A 101 2.37 -5.91 -1.31
C ALA A 101 1.25 -6.49 -0.44
N ALA A 102 0.91 -5.83 0.68
CA ALA A 102 -0.21 -6.22 1.54
C ALA A 102 -1.55 -6.14 0.80
N MET A 103 -1.80 -5.05 0.07
CA MET A 103 -2.97 -4.92 -0.79
C MET A 103 -3.05 -6.05 -1.82
N GLY A 104 -1.95 -6.38 -2.49
CA GLY A 104 -1.88 -7.46 -3.47
C GLY A 104 -2.22 -8.83 -2.86
N ARG A 105 -1.74 -9.11 -1.64
CA ARG A 105 -2.06 -10.37 -0.93
C ARG A 105 -3.52 -10.47 -0.55
N LEU A 106 -4.11 -9.37 -0.09
CA LEU A 106 -5.50 -9.34 0.37
C LEU A 106 -6.50 -9.48 -0.78
N TRP A 107 -6.13 -9.07 -1.99
CA TRP A 107 -7.06 -8.98 -3.11
C TRP A 107 -6.98 -10.08 -4.15
N GLY A 108 -5.99 -10.93 -4.12
CA GLY A 108 -5.98 -12.17 -4.93
C GLY A 108 -6.09 -11.99 -6.45
N GLY A 109 -5.78 -10.81 -7.02
CA GLY A 109 -5.63 -10.64 -8.46
C GLY A 109 -6.52 -9.62 -9.18
N PHE A 110 -7.65 -9.22 -8.64
CA PHE A 110 -8.48 -8.13 -9.20
C PHE A 110 -9.12 -7.32 -8.07
N PRO A 111 -9.09 -6.03 -8.05
CA PRO A 111 -8.57 -5.06 -9.00
C PRO A 111 -7.04 -5.01 -9.09
N VAL A 112 -6.54 -4.21 -10.03
CA VAL A 112 -5.10 -4.06 -10.20
C VAL A 112 -4.54 -3.23 -9.06
N VAL A 113 -3.58 -3.79 -8.35
CA VAL A 113 -2.88 -3.16 -7.24
C VAL A 113 -1.43 -2.97 -7.59
N GLY A 114 -0.86 -1.83 -7.22
CA GLY A 114 0.56 -1.54 -7.48
C GLY A 114 1.01 -0.24 -6.85
N GLN A 115 2.06 0.32 -7.40
CA GLN A 115 2.55 1.65 -7.04
C GLN A 115 2.39 2.61 -8.22
N SER A 116 2.03 3.85 -7.91
CA SER A 116 1.95 4.92 -8.91
C SER A 116 3.34 5.30 -9.41
N MET A 117 3.46 5.54 -10.71
CA MET A 117 4.62 6.17 -11.34
C MET A 117 4.13 7.13 -12.42
N THR A 118 4.46 8.42 -12.29
CA THR A 118 4.11 9.45 -13.28
C THR A 118 2.64 9.40 -13.73
N SER A 119 1.70 9.43 -12.76
CA SER A 119 0.25 9.37 -12.99
C SER A 119 -0.23 8.12 -13.73
N THR A 120 0.52 7.05 -13.66
CA THR A 120 0.15 5.73 -14.19
C THR A 120 0.38 4.64 -13.15
N LEU A 121 -0.36 3.54 -13.26
CA LEU A 121 -0.08 2.31 -12.55
C LEU A 121 0.62 1.34 -13.51
N THR A 122 1.84 0.97 -13.17
CA THR A 122 2.49 -0.14 -13.86
C THR A 122 2.24 -1.40 -13.05
N ASN A 123 1.51 -2.33 -13.64
CA ASN A 123 1.35 -3.64 -13.04
C ASN A 123 2.67 -4.40 -13.15
N PRO A 124 3.33 -4.76 -12.04
CA PRO A 124 4.63 -5.43 -12.10
C PRO A 124 4.57 -6.83 -12.73
N TYR A 125 3.39 -7.44 -12.83
CA TYR A 125 3.20 -8.79 -13.39
C TYR A 125 2.87 -8.77 -14.88
N THR A 126 2.21 -7.73 -15.37
CA THR A 126 1.75 -7.67 -16.78
C THR A 126 2.46 -6.59 -17.59
N GLY A 127 3.20 -5.69 -16.95
CA GLY A 127 3.80 -4.52 -17.60
C GLY A 127 2.78 -3.50 -18.13
N LEU A 128 1.48 -3.71 -17.87
CA LEU A 128 0.43 -2.84 -18.37
C LEU A 128 0.47 -1.50 -17.61
N ALA A 129 0.56 -0.41 -18.36
CA ALA A 129 0.45 0.95 -17.84
C ALA A 129 -1.01 1.42 -17.91
N LEU A 130 -1.62 1.69 -16.76
CA LEU A 130 -3.00 2.17 -16.64
C LEU A 130 -2.96 3.65 -16.23
N PRO A 131 -3.45 4.57 -17.06
CA PRO A 131 -3.50 5.99 -16.73
C PRO A 131 -4.51 6.27 -15.62
N PHE A 132 -4.19 7.20 -14.73
CA PHE A 132 -5.09 7.63 -13.68
C PHE A 132 -6.01 8.76 -14.14
N PRO A 133 -7.24 8.80 -13.64
CA PRO A 133 -8.17 9.90 -13.91
C PRO A 133 -7.84 11.19 -13.16
N CYS A 134 -6.89 11.14 -12.21
CA CYS A 134 -6.49 12.26 -11.38
C CYS A 134 -5.00 12.21 -11.06
N VAL A 135 -4.50 13.28 -10.45
CA VAL A 135 -3.12 13.34 -9.96
C VAL A 135 -3.00 12.47 -8.71
N VAL A 136 -2.13 11.49 -8.76
CA VAL A 136 -1.78 10.61 -7.64
C VAL A 136 -0.31 10.82 -7.31
N PRO A 137 0.05 10.94 -6.02
CA PRO A 137 1.46 11.09 -5.62
C PRO A 137 2.31 9.92 -6.11
N ASP A 138 3.54 10.20 -6.53
CA ASP A 138 4.46 9.15 -6.97
C ASP A 138 4.79 8.16 -5.86
N TYR A 139 4.94 6.90 -6.26
CA TYR A 139 5.19 5.76 -5.38
C TYR A 139 4.10 5.52 -4.32
N ALA A 140 2.92 6.11 -4.47
CA ALA A 140 1.80 5.77 -3.60
C ALA A 140 1.29 4.36 -3.91
N PRO A 141 0.94 3.55 -2.89
CA PRO A 141 0.17 2.32 -3.08
C PRO A 141 -1.20 2.66 -3.67
N VAL A 142 -1.59 1.98 -4.73
CA VAL A 142 -2.78 2.29 -5.53
C VAL A 142 -3.60 1.03 -5.78
N ILE A 143 -4.92 1.20 -5.72
CA ILE A 143 -5.91 0.24 -6.16
C ILE A 143 -6.65 0.84 -7.35
N TYR A 144 -6.66 0.14 -8.47
CA TYR A 144 -7.30 0.56 -9.72
C TYR A 144 -8.41 -0.40 -10.10
N ASN A 145 -9.60 0.10 -10.32
CA ASN A 145 -10.75 -0.69 -10.75
C ASN A 145 -11.56 0.03 -11.83
N GLN A 146 -12.12 -0.74 -12.76
CA GLN A 146 -13.17 -0.28 -13.65
C GLN A 146 -14.53 -0.53 -12.98
N ALA A 147 -15.21 0.54 -12.59
CA ALA A 147 -16.50 0.47 -11.88
C ALA A 147 -17.70 0.15 -12.79
N GLY A 148 -17.49 0.11 -14.08
CA GLY A 148 -18.53 -0.11 -15.08
C GLY A 148 -18.24 -1.32 -15.96
N GLY A 149 -18.84 -2.41 -15.66
CA GLY A 149 -19.10 -3.55 -16.47
C GLY A 149 -20.53 -3.95 -16.26
#